data_2dd1e064fc03205c9fa7e0f5377f01fc
#
_entry.id   2dd1e064fc03205c9fa7e0f5377f01fc
#
_cell.length_a   1.000
_cell.length_b   1.000
_cell.length_c   1.000
_cell.angle_alpha   90.00
_cell.angle_beta   90.00
_cell.angle_gamma   90.00
#
_symmetry.space_group_name_H-M   'P 1'
#
loop_
_entity.id
_entity.type
_entity.pdbx_description
1 polymer ?
#
loop_
_entity_poly.entity_id
_entity_poly.type
_entity_poly.pdbx_seq_one_letter_code
_entity_poly.pdbx_strand_id
1 'polypeptide(L)' 'MQNKSTQEFDYIIRNIIENQKVQEMKKYKQHYETSTFDHCYMVSYYCYKVCKKLKLDYKSAARAGMLHDFLI' A
#
# COMPACT_ATOMS: atom_id res chain seq x y z
N MET A 1 -9.56 -3.04 -16.03
CA MET A 1 -9.09 -1.69 -16.41
C MET A 1 -9.03 -0.82 -15.16
N GLN A 2 -7.91 -0.13 -14.97
CA GLN A 2 -7.74 0.74 -13.81
C GLN A 2 -8.41 2.08 -14.04
N ASN A 3 -9.06 2.63 -13.02
CA ASN A 3 -9.61 3.97 -13.09
C ASN A 3 -8.57 4.99 -12.63
N LYS A 4 -8.93 6.28 -12.67
CA LYS A 4 -7.98 7.34 -12.30
C LYS A 4 -7.51 7.23 -10.85
N SER A 5 -8.41 6.84 -9.96
CA SER A 5 -8.05 6.72 -8.53
C SER A 5 -6.99 5.64 -8.33
N THR A 6 -7.12 4.51 -9.02
CA THR A 6 -6.16 3.43 -8.91
C THR A 6 -4.81 3.85 -9.50
N GLN A 7 -4.82 4.58 -10.62
CA GLN A 7 -3.59 5.06 -11.23
C GLN A 7 -2.87 6.05 -10.34
N GLU A 8 -3.60 6.95 -9.71
CA GLU A 8 -2.99 7.91 -8.78
C GLU A 8 -2.39 7.19 -7.58
N PHE A 9 -3.11 6.24 -7.01
CA PHE A 9 -2.63 5.46 -5.88
C PHE A 9 -1.34 4.73 -6.24
N ASP A 10 -1.32 4.05 -7.38
CA ASP A 10 -0.14 3.31 -7.83
C ASP A 10 1.05 4.26 -8.01
N TYR A 11 0.82 5.45 -8.52
CA TYR A 11 1.87 6.43 -8.69
C TYR A 11 2.45 6.86 -7.34
N ILE A 12 1.59 7.08 -6.35
CA ILE A 12 2.00 7.55 -5.03
C ILE A 12 2.93 6.54 -4.36
N ILE A 13 2.64 5.24 -4.49
CA ILE A 13 3.42 4.21 -3.78
C ILE A 13 4.43 3.50 -4.67
N ARG A 14 4.58 3.95 -5.93
CA ARG A 14 5.41 3.23 -6.90
C ARG A 14 6.83 3.01 -6.42
N ASN A 15 7.49 4.04 -5.94
CA ASN A 15 8.89 3.91 -5.52
C ASN A 15 9.03 3.02 -4.29
N ILE A 16 8.00 2.96 -3.45
CA ILE A 16 8.01 2.05 -2.31
C ILE A 16 7.88 0.61 -2.80
N ILE A 17 6.93 0.37 -3.70
CA ILE A 17 6.71 -0.98 -4.24
C ILE A 17 7.94 -1.51 -4.96
N GLU A 18 8.66 -0.63 -5.66
CA GLU A 18 9.84 -1.03 -6.42
C GLU A 18 11.04 -1.31 -5.53
N ASN A 19 10.99 -0.97 -4.26
CA ASN A 19 12.07 -1.26 -3.33
C ASN A 19 12.17 -2.77 -3.11
N GLN A 20 13.38 -3.31 -3.25
CA GLN A 20 13.59 -4.76 -3.16
C GLN A 20 13.14 -5.33 -1.82
N LYS A 21 13.39 -4.63 -0.73
CA LYS A 21 13.00 -5.10 0.59
C LYS A 21 11.49 -5.16 0.75
N VAL A 22 10.78 -4.22 0.12
CA VAL A 22 9.32 -4.24 0.12
C VAL A 22 8.82 -5.44 -0.70
N GLN A 23 9.46 -5.71 -1.84
CA GLN A 23 9.10 -6.87 -2.64
C GLN A 23 9.30 -8.17 -1.88
N GLU A 24 10.28 -8.23 -0.99
CA GLU A 24 10.53 -9.41 -0.18
C GLU A 24 9.38 -9.73 0.77
N MET A 25 8.53 -8.77 1.09
CA MET A 25 7.37 -9.02 1.93
C MET A 25 6.40 -10.03 1.30
N LYS A 26 6.51 -10.25 0.00
CA LYS A 26 5.70 -11.26 -0.70
C LYS A 26 6.01 -12.68 -0.24
N LYS A 27 7.16 -12.87 0.36
CA LYS A 27 7.60 -14.18 0.86
C LYS A 27 6.97 -14.55 2.20
N TYR A 28 6.40 -13.59 2.92
CA TYR A 28 5.85 -13.81 4.25
C TYR A 28 4.34 -13.78 4.19
N LYS A 29 3.69 -14.80 4.73
CA LYS A 29 2.24 -14.89 4.71
C LYS A 29 1.65 -14.37 6.01
N GLN A 30 0.64 -13.53 5.89
CA GLN A 30 -0.13 -13.04 7.04
C GLN A 30 -1.24 -14.02 7.39
N HIS A 31 -1.91 -14.50 6.36
CA HIS A 31 -3.01 -15.45 6.49
C HIS A 31 -2.81 -16.50 5.40
N TYR A 32 -3.80 -17.37 5.22
CA TYR A 32 -3.70 -18.52 4.33
C TYR A 32 -2.96 -18.25 3.02
N GLU A 33 -3.48 -17.33 2.21
CA GLU A 33 -2.91 -17.06 0.90
C GLU A 33 -2.46 -15.61 0.73
N THR A 34 -2.61 -14.80 1.78
CA THR A 34 -2.29 -13.39 1.71
C THR A 34 -0.90 -13.14 2.29
N SER A 35 -0.01 -12.59 1.48
CA SER A 35 1.32 -12.24 1.93
C SER A 35 1.30 -10.93 2.72
N THR A 36 2.40 -10.65 3.43
CA THR A 36 2.56 -9.36 4.11
C THR A 36 2.46 -8.22 3.11
N PHE A 37 3.02 -8.41 1.91
CA PHE A 37 2.93 -7.41 0.85
C PHE A 37 1.47 -7.12 0.48
N ASP A 38 0.68 -8.18 0.26
CA ASP A 38 -0.72 -8.00 -0.12
C ASP A 38 -1.51 -7.30 0.98
N HIS A 39 -1.24 -7.66 2.23
CA HIS A 39 -1.90 -7.02 3.37
C HIS A 39 -1.57 -5.52 3.42
N CYS A 40 -0.30 -5.18 3.30
CA CYS A 40 0.13 -3.78 3.32
C CYS A 40 -0.46 -3.01 2.15
N TYR A 41 -0.51 -3.63 0.98
CA TYR A 41 -1.10 -3.00 -0.20
C TYR A 41 -2.57 -2.66 0.04
N MET A 42 -3.31 -3.61 0.61
CA MET A 42 -4.73 -3.42 0.89
C MET A 42 -4.95 -2.30 1.91
N VAL A 43 -4.18 -2.32 3.01
CA VAL A 43 -4.29 -1.28 4.03
C VAL A 43 -3.94 0.08 3.45
N SER A 44 -2.89 0.14 2.63
CA SER A 44 -2.47 1.36 1.97
C SER A 44 -3.59 1.94 1.10
N TYR A 45 -4.26 1.08 0.35
CA TYR A 45 -5.33 1.51 -0.53
C TYR A 45 -6.52 2.06 0.27
N TYR A 46 -6.90 1.39 1.34
CA TYR A 46 -7.99 1.86 2.19
C TYR A 46 -7.65 3.19 2.85
N CYS A 47 -6.42 3.33 3.35
CA CYS A 47 -5.97 4.59 3.94
C CYS A 47 -6.02 5.71 2.91
N TYR A 48 -5.59 5.43 1.70
CA TYR A 48 -5.64 6.40 0.61
C TYR A 48 -7.09 6.84 0.34
N LYS A 49 -8.01 5.90 0.20
CA LYS A 49 -9.38 6.23 -0.14
C LYS A 49 -10.08 7.00 0.98
N VAL A 50 -9.91 6.56 2.22
CA VAL A 50 -10.56 7.21 3.36
C VAL A 50 -10.03 8.63 3.54
N CYS A 51 -8.71 8.78 3.52
CA CYS A 51 -8.11 10.09 3.72
C CYS A 51 -8.43 11.05 2.59
N LYS A 52 -8.48 10.54 1.36
CA LYS A 52 -8.85 11.38 0.22
C LYS A 52 -10.28 11.86 0.35
N LYS A 53 -11.19 11.00 0.78
CA LYS A 53 -12.59 11.35 0.99
C LYS A 53 -12.75 12.41 2.08
N LEU A 54 -11.93 12.32 3.13
CA LEU A 54 -11.97 13.24 4.26
C LEU A 54 -11.11 14.48 4.02
N LYS A 55 -10.47 14.58 2.85
CA LYS A 55 -9.58 15.69 2.49
C LYS A 55 -8.39 15.83 3.43
N LEU A 56 -7.90 14.69 3.90
CA LEU A 56 -6.68 14.60 4.69
C LEU A 56 -5.49 14.28 3.78
N ASP A 57 -4.29 14.17 4.39
CA ASP A 57 -3.07 13.88 3.63
C ASP A 57 -3.07 12.42 3.18
N TYR A 58 -3.76 12.15 2.08
CA TYR A 58 -3.91 10.79 1.58
C TYR A 58 -2.62 10.25 0.99
N LYS A 59 -1.71 11.11 0.53
CA LYS A 59 -0.43 10.64 -0.01
C LYS A 59 0.44 10.03 1.08
N SER A 60 0.59 10.74 2.19
CA SER A 60 1.34 10.21 3.33
C SER A 60 0.66 8.99 3.93
N ALA A 61 -0.66 8.98 3.98
CA ALA A 61 -1.41 7.86 4.53
C ALA A 61 -1.19 6.59 3.69
N ALA A 62 -1.20 6.72 2.36
CA ALA A 62 -0.96 5.59 1.49
C ALA A 62 0.44 5.02 1.68
N ARG A 63 1.43 5.88 1.74
CA ARG A 63 2.82 5.46 1.91
C ARG A 63 3.03 4.80 3.26
N ALA A 64 2.48 5.38 4.32
CA ALA A 64 2.58 4.81 5.65
C ALA A 64 1.89 3.45 5.73
N GLY A 65 0.73 3.32 5.09
CA GLY A 65 0.02 2.05 5.06
C GLY A 65 0.83 0.95 4.39
N MET A 66 1.54 1.27 3.31
CA MET A 66 2.38 0.29 2.61
C MET A 66 3.55 -0.17 3.47
N LEU A 67 4.02 0.68 4.38
CA LEU A 67 5.20 0.39 5.20
C LEU A 67 4.87 -0.02 6.63
N HIS A 68 3.58 -0.09 7.01
CA HIS A 68 3.25 -0.26 8.43
C HIS A 68 3.75 -1.58 9.02
N ASP A 69 3.88 -2.63 8.22
CA ASP A 69 4.41 -3.91 8.67
C ASP A 69 5.83 -4.18 8.18
N PHE A 70 6.48 -3.15 7.61
CA PHE A 70 7.77 -3.34 6.96
C PHE A 70 8.89 -3.68 7.94
N LEU A 71 8.82 -3.14 9.14
CA LEU A 71 9.89 -3.28 10.14
C LEU A 71 9.70 -4.46 11.09
N ILE A 72 8.78 -5.34 10.79
CA ILE A 72 8.57 -6.54 11.63
C ILE A 72 9.51 -7.69 11.23
#